data_ec6aeb1f8c7c99308c914535006f2cad
#
_entry.id   ec6aeb1f8c7c99308c914535006f2cad
#
_cell.length_a   1.000
_cell.length_b   1.000
_cell.length_c   1.000
_cell.angle_alpha   90.00
_cell.angle_beta   90.00
_cell.angle_gamma   90.00
#
_symmetry.space_group_name_H-M   'P 1'
#
loop_
_entity.id
_entity.type
_entity.pdbx_description
1 polymer ?
#
loop_
_entity_poly.entity_id
_entity_poly.type
_entity_poly.pdbx_seq_one_letter_code
_entity_poly.pdbx_strand_id
1 'polypeptide(L)'
;MRFELSNSFPLLTTKKVHVRSIVHELLWFLKGDSNVHYLQENGVSIWDEWADENGELGPVYGTQWRSWQAADGREIDQITALVDSLKNNPDSRRHIVSAWNVGEVDKMALAPCHTMFQFYVVNGTLSCQLYQRSADIFLGVPFNIASYALLTVMLAQVCDLKPGEFIHTLGDAHLYLNHLEQADEQLSRMPSEPPQLVLNEKEIGRASGRARGGM
;
A
#
# COMPACT_ATOMS: atom_id res chain seq x y z
N MET A 1 12.48 -0.83 9.99
CA MET A 1 11.90 0.38 10.63
C MET A 1 10.60 0.00 11.32
N ARG A 2 10.19 0.75 12.35
CA ARG A 2 8.97 0.49 13.12
C ARG A 2 8.30 1.83 13.45
N PHE A 3 6.99 1.92 13.24
CA PHE A 3 6.20 3.14 13.40
C PHE A 3 4.95 2.81 14.21
N GLU A 4 4.71 3.56 15.30
CA GLU A 4 3.50 3.49 16.10
C GLU A 4 2.39 4.31 15.42
N LEU A 5 1.21 3.70 15.19
CA LEU A 5 0.10 4.33 14.46
C LEU A 5 -1.03 4.83 15.36
N SER A 6 -0.98 4.55 16.66
CA SER A 6 -2.06 4.91 17.59
C SER A 6 -2.15 6.42 17.85
N ASN A 7 -1.03 7.14 17.78
CA ASN A 7 -0.95 8.54 18.19
C ASN A 7 -0.44 9.49 17.09
N SER A 8 0.12 8.97 16.01
CA SER A 8 0.69 9.77 14.93
C SER A 8 0.64 9.04 13.60
N PHE A 9 0.67 9.78 12.51
CA PHE A 9 0.77 9.21 11.17
C PHE A 9 2.20 9.39 10.63
N PRO A 10 2.91 8.33 10.19
CA PRO A 10 4.32 8.39 9.82
C PRO A 10 4.53 9.02 8.43
N LEU A 11 4.14 10.28 8.29
CA LEU A 11 4.42 11.09 7.11
C LEU A 11 5.73 11.84 7.32
N LEU A 12 6.65 11.70 6.36
CA LEU A 12 7.93 12.40 6.40
C LEU A 12 7.72 13.92 6.39
N THR A 13 8.38 14.64 7.32
CA THR A 13 8.21 16.10 7.50
C THR A 13 9.40 16.93 7.03
N THR A 14 10.56 16.31 6.80
CA THR A 14 11.77 16.99 6.30
C THR A 14 11.78 17.21 4.79
N LYS A 15 10.84 16.59 4.09
CA LYS A 15 10.61 16.75 2.66
C LYS A 15 9.10 16.73 2.38
N LYS A 16 8.66 17.54 1.40
CA LYS A 16 7.25 17.51 0.97
C LYS A 16 6.95 16.17 0.28
N VAL A 17 6.03 15.41 0.85
CA VAL A 17 5.50 14.16 0.27
C VAL A 17 4.13 14.46 -0.34
N HIS A 18 3.89 13.99 -1.58
CA HIS A 18 2.65 14.25 -2.29
C HIS A 18 1.54 13.29 -1.83
N VAL A 19 0.86 13.65 -0.74
CA VAL A 19 -0.17 12.83 -0.06
C VAL A 19 -1.28 12.40 -1.02
N ARG A 20 -1.67 13.26 -1.98
CA ARG A 20 -2.69 12.92 -2.98
C ARG A 20 -2.29 11.69 -3.80
N SER A 21 -1.03 11.59 -4.24
CA SER A 21 -0.53 10.41 -4.95
C SER A 21 -0.62 9.16 -4.09
N ILE A 22 -0.22 9.23 -2.81
CA ILE A 22 -0.29 8.10 -1.89
C ILE A 22 -1.72 7.58 -1.75
N VAL A 23 -2.68 8.48 -1.54
CA VAL A 23 -4.09 8.10 -1.36
C VAL A 23 -4.67 7.49 -2.63
N HIS A 24 -4.47 8.13 -3.79
CA HIS A 24 -5.03 7.64 -5.05
C HIS A 24 -4.36 6.35 -5.52
N GLU A 25 -3.05 6.18 -5.33
CA GLU A 25 -2.36 4.93 -5.62
C GLU A 25 -2.90 3.78 -4.76
N LEU A 26 -3.05 3.97 -3.45
CA LEU A 26 -3.61 2.95 -2.57
C LEU A 26 -5.06 2.59 -2.96
N LEU A 27 -5.89 3.58 -3.26
CA LEU A 27 -7.26 3.34 -3.73
C LEU A 27 -7.30 2.60 -5.06
N TRP A 28 -6.38 2.90 -5.96
CA TRP A 28 -6.22 2.23 -7.24
C TRP A 28 -5.80 0.76 -7.05
N PHE A 29 -4.85 0.46 -6.17
CA PHE A 29 -4.52 -0.92 -5.79
C PHE A 29 -5.73 -1.65 -5.19
N LEU A 30 -6.46 -1.01 -4.28
CA LEU A 30 -7.64 -1.60 -3.63
C LEU A 30 -8.82 -1.83 -4.60
N LYS A 31 -8.87 -1.12 -5.72
CA LYS A 31 -9.82 -1.38 -6.80
C LYS A 31 -9.43 -2.59 -7.68
N GLY A 32 -8.19 -3.05 -7.62
CA GLY A 32 -7.67 -4.09 -8.48
C GLY A 32 -7.33 -3.60 -9.90
N ASP A 33 -7.20 -2.30 -10.06
CA ASP A 33 -6.92 -1.67 -11.35
C ASP A 33 -5.44 -1.75 -11.70
N SER A 34 -5.12 -1.84 -12.99
CA SER A 34 -3.77 -1.84 -13.56
C SER A 34 -3.56 -0.75 -14.61
N ASN A 35 -4.61 0.00 -14.95
CA ASN A 35 -4.56 1.08 -15.92
C ASN A 35 -4.35 2.42 -15.24
N VAL A 36 -3.42 3.24 -15.76
CA VAL A 36 -3.04 4.53 -15.15
C VAL A 36 -4.07 5.65 -15.34
N HIS A 37 -5.10 5.47 -16.18
CA HIS A 37 -6.08 6.53 -16.46
C HIS A 37 -6.75 7.08 -15.20
N TYR A 38 -7.16 6.20 -14.26
CA TYR A 38 -7.70 6.67 -12.98
C TYR A 38 -6.72 7.58 -12.23
N LEU A 39 -5.44 7.25 -12.23
CA LEU A 39 -4.40 8.05 -11.57
C LEU A 39 -4.24 9.40 -12.27
N GLN A 40 -4.16 9.41 -13.59
CA GLN A 40 -4.04 10.61 -14.41
C GLN A 40 -5.25 11.56 -14.25
N GLU A 41 -6.48 11.05 -14.27
CA GLU A 41 -7.71 11.81 -13.99
C GLU A 41 -7.69 12.47 -12.62
N ASN A 42 -6.94 11.89 -11.66
CA ASN A 42 -6.77 12.44 -10.32
C ASN A 42 -5.46 13.23 -10.15
N GLY A 43 -4.78 13.57 -11.26
CA GLY A 43 -3.56 14.38 -11.24
C GLY A 43 -2.35 13.65 -10.63
N VAL A 44 -2.29 12.34 -10.79
CA VAL A 44 -1.22 11.46 -10.30
C VAL A 44 -0.53 10.82 -11.50
N SER A 45 0.77 11.06 -11.66
CA SER A 45 1.58 10.63 -12.81
C SER A 45 2.74 9.69 -12.44
N ILE A 46 2.75 9.18 -11.20
CA ILE A 46 3.88 8.40 -10.67
C ILE A 46 4.10 7.05 -11.36
N TRP A 47 3.14 6.61 -12.18
CA TRP A 47 3.19 5.36 -12.95
C TRP A 47 3.28 5.55 -14.45
N ASP A 48 3.23 6.79 -14.96
CA ASP A 48 3.14 7.09 -16.41
C ASP A 48 4.34 6.57 -17.21
N GLU A 49 5.55 6.56 -16.62
CA GLU A 49 6.78 6.13 -17.31
C GLU A 49 6.84 4.62 -17.59
N TRP A 50 6.03 3.82 -16.89
CA TRP A 50 5.97 2.36 -17.08
C TRP A 50 4.77 1.89 -17.88
N ALA A 51 3.77 2.76 -18.07
CA ALA A 51 2.56 2.41 -18.79
C ALA A 51 2.82 2.28 -20.30
N ASP A 52 2.12 1.33 -20.94
CA ASP A 52 2.11 1.22 -22.38
C ASP A 52 1.26 2.35 -23.04
N GLU A 53 1.16 2.33 -24.36
CA GLU A 53 0.39 3.31 -25.15
C GLU A 53 -1.12 3.36 -24.81
N ASN A 54 -1.64 2.30 -24.18
CA ASN A 54 -3.04 2.20 -23.73
C ASN A 54 -3.19 2.52 -22.23
N GLY A 55 -2.09 2.86 -21.54
CA GLY A 55 -2.07 3.12 -20.11
C GLY A 55 -2.00 1.87 -19.24
N GLU A 56 -1.70 0.70 -19.80
CA GLU A 56 -1.67 -0.56 -19.08
C GLU A 56 -0.29 -0.85 -18.49
N LEU A 57 -0.27 -1.47 -17.30
CA LEU A 57 0.93 -1.87 -16.57
C LEU A 57 1.07 -3.40 -16.46
N GLY A 58 0.09 -4.14 -17.00
CA GLY A 58 -0.01 -5.57 -16.75
C GLY A 58 -0.50 -5.88 -15.32
N PRO A 59 -0.40 -7.14 -14.88
CA PRO A 59 -1.01 -7.60 -13.62
C PRO A 59 -0.21 -7.17 -12.38
N VAL A 60 0.01 -5.84 -12.20
CA VAL A 60 0.73 -5.26 -11.07
C VAL A 60 -0.11 -5.30 -9.78
N TYR A 61 0.41 -4.84 -8.69
CA TYR A 61 -0.11 -4.81 -7.32
C TYR A 61 -1.62 -4.99 -7.13
N GLY A 62 -2.44 -4.09 -7.69
CA GLY A 62 -3.89 -4.11 -7.55
C GLY A 62 -4.52 -5.38 -8.09
N THR A 63 -4.10 -5.81 -9.28
CA THR A 63 -4.52 -7.06 -9.89
C THR A 63 -4.16 -8.26 -9.01
N GLN A 64 -2.93 -8.32 -8.50
CA GLN A 64 -2.53 -9.42 -7.63
C GLN A 64 -3.30 -9.43 -6.30
N TRP A 65 -3.61 -8.26 -5.74
CA TRP A 65 -4.35 -8.17 -4.49
C TRP A 65 -5.82 -8.56 -4.63
N ARG A 66 -6.46 -8.27 -5.77
CA ARG A 66 -7.90 -8.38 -5.97
C ARG A 66 -8.33 -9.50 -6.92
N SER A 67 -7.41 -9.96 -7.78
CA SER A 67 -7.72 -10.88 -8.88
C SER A 67 -6.52 -11.79 -9.20
N TRP A 68 -5.89 -12.36 -8.15
CA TRP A 68 -4.77 -13.29 -8.32
C TRP A 68 -5.19 -14.51 -9.12
N GLN A 69 -4.52 -14.74 -10.25
CA GLN A 69 -4.75 -15.92 -11.09
C GLN A 69 -3.98 -17.13 -10.54
N ALA A 70 -4.70 -18.13 -10.07
CA ALA A 70 -4.14 -19.38 -9.60
C ALA A 70 -3.95 -20.38 -10.76
N ALA A 71 -3.00 -21.31 -10.61
CA ALA A 71 -2.68 -22.30 -11.65
C ALA A 71 -3.86 -23.23 -12.02
N ASP A 72 -4.84 -23.39 -11.13
CA ASP A 72 -6.07 -24.16 -11.36
C ASP A 72 -7.21 -23.34 -11.99
N GLY A 73 -6.94 -22.10 -12.41
CA GLY A 73 -7.89 -21.19 -13.05
C GLY A 73 -8.80 -20.43 -12.09
N ARG A 74 -8.61 -20.56 -10.78
CA ARG A 74 -9.36 -19.74 -9.81
C ARG A 74 -8.81 -18.31 -9.78
N GLU A 75 -9.72 -17.38 -9.64
CA GLU A 75 -9.43 -15.99 -9.30
C GLU A 75 -9.57 -15.78 -7.79
N ILE A 76 -8.55 -15.20 -7.16
CA ILE A 76 -8.49 -15.05 -5.71
C ILE A 76 -8.41 -13.57 -5.35
N ASP A 77 -9.43 -13.07 -4.63
CA ASP A 77 -9.42 -11.74 -4.01
C ASP A 77 -8.79 -11.83 -2.61
N GLN A 78 -7.50 -11.55 -2.52
CA GLN A 78 -6.74 -11.60 -1.28
C GLN A 78 -7.21 -10.56 -0.25
N ILE A 79 -7.65 -9.37 -0.69
CA ILE A 79 -8.10 -8.29 0.22
C ILE A 79 -9.45 -8.64 0.85
N THR A 80 -10.40 -9.17 0.07
CA THR A 80 -11.68 -9.62 0.64
C THR A 80 -11.46 -10.76 1.63
N ALA A 81 -10.64 -11.75 1.26
CA ALA A 81 -10.30 -12.87 2.15
C ALA A 81 -9.58 -12.40 3.44
N LEU A 82 -8.70 -11.40 3.34
CA LEU A 82 -8.02 -10.79 4.47
C LEU A 82 -9.03 -10.13 5.43
N VAL A 83 -9.93 -9.29 4.91
CA VAL A 83 -10.96 -8.58 5.72
C VAL A 83 -11.86 -9.59 6.42
N ASP A 84 -12.32 -10.62 5.70
CA ASP A 84 -13.16 -11.68 6.28
C ASP A 84 -12.42 -12.43 7.38
N SER A 85 -11.13 -12.74 7.17
CA SER A 85 -10.31 -13.44 8.17
C SER A 85 -10.02 -12.56 9.40
N LEU A 86 -9.73 -11.26 9.21
CA LEU A 86 -9.52 -10.33 10.33
C LEU A 86 -10.77 -10.20 11.22
N LYS A 87 -11.97 -10.21 10.62
CA LYS A 87 -13.23 -10.11 11.35
C LYS A 87 -13.63 -11.41 12.06
N ASN A 88 -13.43 -12.56 11.42
CA ASN A 88 -13.97 -13.83 11.88
C ASN A 88 -12.94 -14.73 12.57
N ASN A 89 -11.65 -14.51 12.35
CA ASN A 89 -10.55 -15.26 12.92
C ASN A 89 -9.31 -14.37 13.13
N PRO A 90 -9.39 -13.35 13.99
CA PRO A 90 -8.31 -12.37 14.17
C PRO A 90 -6.98 -13.00 14.66
N ASP A 91 -7.03 -14.14 15.33
CA ASP A 91 -5.85 -14.84 15.83
C ASP A 91 -5.11 -15.67 14.76
N SER A 92 -5.60 -15.66 13.51
CA SER A 92 -4.96 -16.36 12.40
C SER A 92 -3.54 -15.83 12.14
N ARG A 93 -2.64 -16.74 11.79
CA ARG A 93 -1.27 -16.42 11.34
C ARG A 93 -1.17 -16.36 9.80
N ARG A 94 -2.32 -16.31 9.11
CA ARG A 94 -2.42 -16.36 7.64
C ARG A 94 -2.92 -15.06 7.04
N HIS A 95 -2.89 -13.96 7.76
CA HIS A 95 -3.26 -12.64 7.28
C HIS A 95 -2.16 -12.08 6.37
N ILE A 96 -1.93 -12.72 5.23
CA ILE A 96 -0.87 -12.40 4.26
C ILE A 96 -1.51 -12.01 2.94
N VAL A 97 -0.98 -10.95 2.32
CA VAL A 97 -1.25 -10.56 0.94
C VAL A 97 0.07 -10.49 0.19
N SER A 98 0.14 -11.12 -0.97
CA SER A 98 1.31 -11.15 -1.83
C SER A 98 1.02 -10.46 -3.17
N ALA A 99 1.94 -9.64 -3.63
CA ALA A 99 1.95 -9.11 -4.98
C ALA A 99 2.93 -9.88 -5.89
N TRP A 100 3.79 -10.72 -5.31
CA TRP A 100 4.81 -11.48 -6.03
C TRP A 100 4.25 -12.79 -6.56
N ASN A 101 3.65 -12.75 -7.74
CA ASN A 101 3.17 -13.93 -8.46
C ASN A 101 4.24 -14.39 -9.45
N VAL A 102 4.95 -15.47 -9.12
CA VAL A 102 6.06 -15.98 -9.95
C VAL A 102 5.60 -16.37 -11.37
N GLY A 103 4.33 -16.77 -11.53
CA GLY A 103 3.76 -17.11 -12.84
C GLY A 103 3.40 -15.89 -13.71
N GLU A 104 3.43 -14.68 -13.16
CA GLU A 104 2.99 -13.46 -13.86
C GLU A 104 3.98 -12.29 -13.77
N VAL A 105 5.03 -12.41 -12.97
CA VAL A 105 5.99 -11.30 -12.74
C VAL A 105 6.60 -10.78 -14.04
N ASP A 106 6.82 -11.64 -15.03
CA ASP A 106 7.38 -11.27 -16.33
C ASP A 106 6.38 -10.53 -17.25
N LYS A 107 5.08 -10.50 -16.88
CA LYS A 107 4.03 -9.76 -17.59
C LYS A 107 3.80 -8.37 -17.02
N MET A 108 4.44 -8.03 -15.92
CA MET A 108 4.30 -6.75 -15.23
C MET A 108 5.27 -5.72 -15.80
N ALA A 109 4.83 -4.51 -16.05
CA ALA A 109 5.68 -3.41 -16.48
C ALA A 109 6.78 -3.10 -15.45
N LEU A 110 6.49 -3.33 -14.17
CA LEU A 110 7.44 -3.23 -13.07
C LEU A 110 7.17 -4.34 -12.06
N ALA A 111 8.18 -5.20 -11.83
CA ALA A 111 8.10 -6.24 -10.81
C ALA A 111 7.91 -5.64 -9.40
N PRO A 112 6.99 -6.16 -8.57
CA PRO A 112 6.62 -5.55 -7.30
C PRO A 112 7.80 -5.35 -6.35
N CYS A 113 8.08 -4.11 -5.94
CA CYS A 113 9.09 -3.78 -4.94
C CYS A 113 8.62 -4.16 -3.54
N HIS A 114 7.40 -3.76 -3.14
CA HIS A 114 6.75 -4.21 -1.91
C HIS A 114 6.02 -5.53 -2.21
N THR A 115 6.70 -6.64 -1.92
CA THR A 115 6.34 -7.97 -2.43
C THR A 115 5.22 -8.64 -1.65
N MET A 116 5.22 -8.49 -0.33
CA MET A 116 4.19 -9.06 0.55
C MET A 116 4.06 -8.27 1.84
N PHE A 117 2.87 -8.29 2.40
CA PHE A 117 2.63 -7.78 3.74
C PHE A 117 1.79 -8.76 4.56
N GLN A 118 1.97 -8.70 5.87
CA GLN A 118 1.28 -9.54 6.83
C GLN A 118 0.68 -8.69 7.94
N PHE A 119 -0.54 -9.02 8.35
CA PHE A 119 -1.17 -8.43 9.52
C PHE A 119 -1.11 -9.36 10.72
N TYR A 120 -1.10 -8.75 11.89
CA TYR A 120 -1.12 -9.41 13.16
C TYR A 120 -2.05 -8.66 14.12
N VAL A 121 -2.94 -9.40 14.80
CA VAL A 121 -3.87 -8.85 15.78
C VAL A 121 -3.50 -9.35 17.16
N VAL A 122 -3.42 -8.43 18.11
CA VAL A 122 -3.27 -8.75 19.53
C VAL A 122 -4.06 -7.75 20.38
N ASN A 123 -4.86 -8.26 21.30
CA ASN A 123 -5.69 -7.42 22.18
C ASN A 123 -6.53 -6.39 21.43
N GLY A 124 -7.11 -6.76 20.27
CA GLY A 124 -7.91 -5.88 19.43
C GLY A 124 -7.11 -4.81 18.68
N THR A 125 -5.79 -4.96 18.61
CA THR A 125 -4.88 -4.01 17.93
C THR A 125 -4.26 -4.67 16.71
N LEU A 126 -4.39 -4.01 15.54
CA LEU A 126 -3.93 -4.47 14.23
C LEU A 126 -2.58 -3.85 13.89
N SER A 127 -1.57 -4.67 13.68
CA SER A 127 -0.24 -4.27 13.20
C SER A 127 0.03 -4.87 11.82
N CYS A 128 0.85 -4.19 11.02
CA CYS A 128 1.24 -4.61 9.68
C CYS A 128 2.76 -4.73 9.59
N GLN A 129 3.24 -5.81 8.95
CA GLN A 129 4.62 -5.92 8.51
C GLN A 129 4.68 -6.00 6.99
N LEU A 130 5.46 -5.11 6.37
CA LEU A 130 5.78 -5.12 4.95
C LEU A 130 7.19 -5.65 4.72
N TYR A 131 7.35 -6.55 3.76
CA TYR A 131 8.65 -6.85 3.15
C TYR A 131 8.74 -6.18 1.77
N GLN A 132 9.71 -5.28 1.63
CA GLN A 132 10.04 -4.58 0.40
C GLN A 132 11.39 -5.04 -0.11
N ARG A 133 11.43 -5.74 -1.26
CA ARG A 133 12.66 -6.33 -1.83
C ARG A 133 13.65 -5.32 -2.34
N SER A 134 13.15 -4.18 -2.86
CA SER A 134 13.93 -3.10 -3.45
C SER A 134 13.37 -1.77 -2.96
N ALA A 135 14.20 -0.95 -2.37
CA ALA A 135 13.78 0.19 -1.57
C ALA A 135 14.65 1.43 -1.84
N ASP A 136 14.19 2.29 -2.76
CA ASP A 136 14.73 3.65 -2.91
C ASP A 136 14.38 4.46 -1.66
N ILE A 137 15.37 4.63 -0.79
CA ILE A 137 15.16 5.28 0.52
C ILE A 137 14.84 6.77 0.42
N PHE A 138 15.16 7.41 -0.70
CA PHE A 138 14.92 8.84 -0.90
C PHE A 138 13.53 9.14 -1.49
N LEU A 139 13.13 8.44 -2.58
CA LEU A 139 11.85 8.68 -3.23
C LEU A 139 10.75 7.70 -2.78
N GLY A 140 10.97 6.40 -2.96
CA GLY A 140 9.92 5.39 -2.80
C GLY A 140 9.55 5.10 -1.35
N VAL A 141 10.55 4.87 -0.49
CA VAL A 141 10.31 4.46 0.91
C VAL A 141 9.39 5.41 1.69
N PRO A 142 9.52 6.76 1.61
CA PRO A 142 8.57 7.65 2.29
C PRO A 142 7.12 7.49 1.84
N PHE A 143 6.88 7.23 0.55
CA PHE A 143 5.55 6.94 0.01
C PHE A 143 5.03 5.60 0.52
N ASN A 144 5.87 4.55 0.48
CA ASN A 144 5.48 3.21 0.93
C ASN A 144 5.15 3.19 2.44
N ILE A 145 5.91 3.89 3.28
CA ILE A 145 5.61 4.03 4.72
C ILE A 145 4.21 4.62 4.91
N ALA A 146 3.92 5.75 4.29
CA ALA A 146 2.63 6.41 4.44
C ALA A 146 1.48 5.60 3.84
N SER A 147 1.68 4.93 2.70
CA SER A 147 0.69 4.09 2.04
C SER A 147 0.28 2.90 2.90
N TYR A 148 1.25 2.15 3.44
CA TYR A 148 0.95 0.97 4.28
C TYR A 148 0.48 1.33 5.68
N ALA A 149 0.91 2.47 6.22
CA ALA A 149 0.34 3.03 7.44
C ALA A 149 -1.14 3.38 7.22
N LEU A 150 -1.49 4.05 6.11
CA LEU A 150 -2.86 4.35 5.72
C LEU A 150 -3.69 3.07 5.55
N LEU A 151 -3.19 2.08 4.82
CA LEU A 151 -3.85 0.78 4.65
C LEU A 151 -4.13 0.11 6.00
N THR A 152 -3.18 0.14 6.93
CA THR A 152 -3.33 -0.45 8.26
C THR A 152 -4.44 0.24 9.06
N VAL A 153 -4.47 1.57 9.05
CA VAL A 153 -5.52 2.34 9.75
C VAL A 153 -6.90 2.11 9.11
N MET A 154 -6.99 2.07 7.77
CA MET A 154 -8.24 1.78 7.06
C MET A 154 -8.77 0.38 7.39
N LEU A 155 -7.92 -0.65 7.38
CA LEU A 155 -8.31 -2.02 7.71
C LEU A 155 -8.69 -2.17 9.18
N ALA A 156 -7.96 -1.50 10.09
CA ALA A 156 -8.32 -1.47 11.50
C ALA A 156 -9.75 -0.93 11.68
N GLN A 157 -10.09 0.18 11.05
CA GLN A 157 -11.43 0.77 11.12
C GLN A 157 -12.51 -0.15 10.51
N VAL A 158 -12.25 -0.74 9.33
CA VAL A 158 -13.21 -1.63 8.66
C VAL A 158 -13.47 -2.92 9.45
N CYS A 159 -12.47 -3.38 10.21
CA CYS A 159 -12.53 -4.60 11.00
C CYS A 159 -12.85 -4.38 12.49
N ASP A 160 -13.18 -3.15 12.90
CA ASP A 160 -13.46 -2.78 14.28
C ASP A 160 -12.27 -3.08 15.24
N LEU A 161 -11.07 -2.79 14.75
CA LEU A 161 -9.80 -2.95 15.47
C LEU A 161 -9.16 -1.57 15.71
N LYS A 162 -8.19 -1.51 16.62
CA LYS A 162 -7.36 -0.32 16.83
C LYS A 162 -6.10 -0.40 15.96
N PRO A 163 -5.62 0.71 15.37
CA PRO A 163 -4.32 0.71 14.70
C PRO A 163 -3.18 0.51 15.71
N GLY A 164 -2.24 -0.37 15.38
CA GLY A 164 -1.06 -0.67 16.18
C GLY A 164 0.22 -0.14 15.54
N GLU A 165 1.08 -1.04 15.08
CA GLU A 165 2.37 -0.69 14.50
C GLU A 165 2.42 -1.00 12.99
N PHE A 166 3.20 -0.20 12.26
CA PHE A 166 3.69 -0.55 10.94
C PHE A 166 5.18 -0.90 11.03
N ILE A 167 5.53 -2.12 10.63
CA ILE A 167 6.90 -2.62 10.58
C ILE A 167 7.32 -2.73 9.12
N HIS A 168 8.39 -2.03 8.73
CA HIS A 168 8.91 -2.02 7.37
C HIS A 168 10.27 -2.72 7.32
N THR A 169 10.31 -3.86 6.65
CA THR A 169 11.52 -4.64 6.40
C THR A 169 11.98 -4.40 4.96
N LEU A 170 13.22 -3.94 4.80
CA LEU A 170 13.83 -3.66 3.52
C LEU A 170 14.82 -4.77 3.14
N GLY A 171 14.78 -5.23 1.91
CA GLY A 171 15.80 -6.06 1.30
C GLY A 171 16.97 -5.21 0.83
N ASP A 172 17.00 -4.90 -0.47
CA ASP A 172 17.97 -3.96 -1.05
C ASP A 172 17.52 -2.52 -0.79
N ALA A 173 18.12 -1.89 0.23
CA ALA A 173 17.88 -0.48 0.55
C ALA A 173 19.01 0.35 -0.07
N HIS A 174 18.64 1.25 -0.99
CA HIS A 174 19.61 2.01 -1.78
C HIS A 174 19.24 3.50 -1.89
N LEU A 175 20.26 4.30 -2.15
CA LEU A 175 20.16 5.71 -2.51
C LEU A 175 20.80 5.91 -3.89
N TYR A 176 20.05 6.45 -4.83
CA TYR A 176 20.56 6.76 -6.16
C TYR A 176 21.61 7.88 -6.12
N LEU A 177 22.66 7.76 -6.93
CA LEU A 177 23.78 8.72 -6.95
C LEU A 177 23.34 10.15 -7.32
N ASN A 178 22.31 10.30 -8.13
CA ASN A 178 21.74 11.59 -8.51
C ASN A 178 20.88 12.24 -7.41
N HIS A 179 20.71 11.58 -6.25
CA HIS A 179 19.95 12.10 -5.10
C HIS A 179 20.84 12.44 -3.89
N LEU A 180 22.16 12.35 -4.00
CA LEU A 180 23.07 12.58 -2.86
C LEU A 180 22.96 14.01 -2.34
N GLU A 181 22.99 15.01 -3.21
CA GLU A 181 22.88 16.43 -2.81
C GLU A 181 21.55 16.73 -2.16
N GLN A 182 20.45 16.18 -2.71
CA GLN A 182 19.10 16.37 -2.17
C GLN A 182 18.94 15.66 -0.82
N ALA A 183 19.60 14.50 -0.63
CA ALA A 183 19.61 13.81 0.65
C ALA A 183 20.37 14.59 1.71
N ASP A 184 21.53 15.18 1.37
CA ASP A 184 22.31 16.05 2.27
C ASP A 184 21.49 17.28 2.66
N GLU A 185 20.81 17.92 1.70
CA GLU A 185 19.92 19.03 1.99
C GLU A 185 18.80 18.61 2.93
N GLN A 186 18.18 17.46 2.73
CA GLN A 186 17.12 16.94 3.59
C GLN A 186 17.63 16.67 5.01
N LEU A 187 18.83 16.11 5.16
CA LEU A 187 19.46 15.82 6.46
C LEU A 187 19.77 17.10 7.25
N SER A 188 19.94 18.24 6.59
CA SER A 188 20.14 19.53 7.25
C SER A 188 18.88 20.12 7.88
N ARG A 189 17.69 19.56 7.56
CA ARG A 189 16.40 20.06 8.04
C ARG A 189 16.00 19.41 9.37
N MET A 190 15.43 20.20 10.26
CA MET A 190 14.83 19.68 11.48
C MET A 190 13.45 19.07 11.18
N PRO A 191 13.17 17.85 11.64
CA PRO A 191 11.83 17.29 11.51
C PRO A 191 10.82 18.07 12.37
N SER A 192 9.60 18.19 11.86
CA SER A 192 8.46 18.67 12.66
C SER A 192 7.68 17.49 13.24
N GLU A 193 6.75 17.77 14.16
CA GLU A 193 5.85 16.76 14.71
C GLU A 193 5.08 16.06 13.57
N PRO A 194 4.96 14.72 13.63
CA PRO A 194 4.17 13.97 12.67
C PRO A 194 2.70 14.40 12.70
N PRO A 195 2.01 14.44 11.54
CA PRO A 195 0.59 14.75 11.51
C PRO A 195 -0.27 13.64 12.13
N GLN A 196 -1.50 13.97 12.42
CA GLN A 196 -2.53 12.98 12.75
C GLN A 196 -3.35 12.63 11.51
N LEU A 197 -3.71 11.38 11.37
CA LEU A 197 -4.63 10.89 10.34
C LEU A 197 -6.04 10.80 10.92
N VAL A 198 -7.01 11.44 10.28
CA VAL A 198 -8.43 11.32 10.61
C VAL A 198 -9.14 10.75 9.39
N LEU A 199 -9.74 9.57 9.54
CA LEU A 199 -10.58 8.96 8.51
C LEU A 199 -12.04 9.35 8.72
N ASN A 200 -12.73 9.69 7.61
CA ASN A 200 -14.16 9.98 7.66
C ASN A 200 -14.97 8.68 7.58
N GLU A 201 -15.60 8.26 8.68
CA GLU A 201 -16.38 7.02 8.79
C GLU A 201 -17.52 6.91 7.76
N LYS A 202 -18.11 8.05 7.36
CA LYS A 202 -19.25 8.06 6.44
C LYS A 202 -18.88 7.76 4.98
N GLU A 203 -17.64 7.96 4.59
CA GLU A 203 -17.19 7.77 3.20
C GLU A 203 -16.61 6.36 2.96
N ILE A 204 -16.00 5.74 3.95
CA ILE A 204 -15.43 4.39 3.84
C ILE A 204 -16.52 3.34 3.57
N GLY A 205 -17.69 3.48 4.19
CA GLY A 205 -18.84 2.59 3.95
C GLY A 205 -19.43 2.66 2.52
N ARG A 206 -19.16 3.72 1.75
CA ARG A 206 -19.64 3.87 0.37
C ARG A 206 -18.72 3.23 -0.67
N ALA A 207 -17.43 3.08 -0.40
CA ALA A 207 -16.49 2.43 -1.30
C ALA A 207 -16.71 0.91 -1.38
N SER A 208 -17.17 0.27 -0.30
CA SER A 208 -17.50 -1.15 -0.25
C SER A 208 -18.91 -1.51 -0.77
N GLY A 209 -19.80 -0.53 -0.93
CA GLY A 209 -21.22 -0.74 -1.26
C GLY A 209 -21.57 -0.75 -2.75
N ARG A 210 -20.65 -0.48 -3.68
CA ARG A 210 -20.91 -0.42 -5.12
C ARG A 210 -20.64 -1.69 -5.93
N ALA A 211 -20.25 -2.77 -5.29
CA ALA A 211 -20.02 -4.07 -5.96
C ALA A 211 -21.22 -5.03 -5.91
N ARG A 212 -22.45 -4.56 -5.59
CA ARG A 212 -23.67 -5.37 -5.71
C ARG A 212 -24.75 -4.56 -6.43
N GLY A 213 -24.84 -4.76 -7.72
CA GLY A 213 -25.98 -4.28 -8.50
C GLY A 213 -25.69 -4.19 -10.00
N GLY A 214 -26.00 -5.28 -10.70
CA GLY A 214 -26.03 -5.30 -12.16
C GLY A 214 -26.26 -6.73 -12.65
N MET A 215 -27.54 -7.07 -12.81
CA MET A 215 -27.98 -8.26 -13.56
C MET A 215 -27.45 -8.23 -14.98
#